data_6f921c2897023359632dcb9bf140fe40
#
_entry.id   6f921c2897023359632dcb9bf140fe40
#
_cell.length_a   1.000
_cell.length_b   1.000
_cell.length_c   1.000
_cell.angle_alpha   90.00
_cell.angle_beta   90.00
_cell.angle_gamma   90.00
#
_symmetry.space_group_name_H-M   'P 1'
#
loop_
_entity.id
_entity.type
_entity.pdbx_description
1 polymer ?
#
loop_
_entity_poly.entity_id
_entity_poly.type
_entity_poly.pdbx_seq_one_letter_code
_entity_poly.pdbx_strand_id
1 'polypeptide(L)'
;MSSTVFAAESARDNFAVLDVEPWHWVVLLTVIFVMLLVDLLVVHKEAHEVNTKEAAIESAIWITCGMAFSLVIWWWFGGAATGEYVSAYLIEKSLSIDNVFVWALIMGYFRVPQKYQHRVLFWGIFGALVMRAIFIFAGIAVIERFDWVLYIFGAFLIYTAGKLIFSDNDHIDPGESKFLKVVNRVIPTTDDLDGQKMFTKRNGHRVATPLFSVLLLVEVTDVVFAVDSVPAVLAVSREQFIVFASNAFAILGLRALYFLLADMHNRFTYLQQGLATILAFVGVKMLINNWYHIPTWLSLVVIALVLTASIGFSLKVERTTADGRLAGEAFEDHDADEVMPPPSER
;
A
#
# COMPACT_ATOMS: atom_id res chain seq x y z
N MET A 1 16.85 -1.90 39.28
CA MET A 1 17.28 -1.03 38.15
C MET A 1 18.18 -1.74 37.13
N SER A 2 18.76 -2.91 37.46
CA SER A 2 19.73 -3.60 36.58
C SER A 2 19.08 -4.48 35.50
N SER A 3 17.94 -5.12 35.75
CA SER A 3 17.32 -6.08 34.84
C SER A 3 16.59 -5.43 33.65
N THR A 4 16.05 -4.22 33.81
CA THR A 4 15.38 -3.46 32.73
C THR A 4 16.37 -2.83 31.75
N VAL A 5 17.56 -2.45 32.22
CA VAL A 5 18.63 -1.91 31.36
C VAL A 5 19.23 -3.04 30.51
N PHE A 6 19.45 -4.22 31.07
CA PHE A 6 19.94 -5.39 30.31
C PHE A 6 18.93 -5.89 29.27
N ALA A 7 17.62 -5.83 29.56
CA ALA A 7 16.59 -6.23 28.59
C ALA A 7 16.47 -5.21 27.43
N ALA A 8 16.63 -3.92 27.70
CA ALA A 8 16.63 -2.89 26.68
C ALA A 8 17.90 -2.93 25.78
N GLU A 9 19.05 -3.27 26.39
CA GLU A 9 20.32 -3.43 25.67
C GLU A 9 20.30 -4.68 24.79
N SER A 10 19.79 -5.82 25.28
CA SER A 10 19.65 -7.05 24.50
C SER A 10 18.61 -6.96 23.38
N ALA A 11 17.59 -6.10 23.52
CA ALA A 11 16.62 -5.85 22.45
C ALA A 11 17.18 -4.96 21.32
N ARG A 12 18.23 -4.16 21.57
CA ARG A 12 18.96 -3.40 20.56
C ARG A 12 19.96 -4.26 19.77
N ASP A 13 20.50 -5.32 20.37
CA ASP A 13 21.55 -6.16 19.77
C ASP A 13 21.10 -6.91 18.50
N ASN A 14 19.82 -6.91 18.15
CA ASN A 14 19.26 -7.66 17.01
C ASN A 14 18.91 -6.81 15.79
N PHE A 15 18.95 -5.49 15.93
CA PHE A 15 18.71 -4.56 14.83
C PHE A 15 20.03 -3.88 14.42
N ALA A 16 20.14 -3.53 13.15
CA ALA A 16 21.28 -2.76 12.69
C ALA A 16 21.33 -1.42 13.43
N VAL A 17 22.48 -1.11 14.03
CA VAL A 17 22.74 0.21 14.58
C VAL A 17 23.54 0.98 13.54
N LEU A 18 22.95 2.05 13.02
CA LEU A 18 23.52 2.81 11.92
C LEU A 18 24.09 4.13 12.40
N ASP A 19 25.26 4.48 11.88
CA ASP A 19 25.81 5.83 12.00
C ASP A 19 25.29 6.69 10.84
N VAL A 20 24.07 7.23 11.02
CA VAL A 20 23.38 8.01 9.99
C VAL A 20 23.75 9.48 10.14
N GLU A 21 24.60 9.95 9.25
CA GLU A 21 24.96 11.35 9.19
C GLU A 21 23.91 12.20 8.42
N PRO A 22 23.83 13.52 8.65
CA PRO A 22 22.86 14.39 7.98
C PRO A 22 22.89 14.34 6.44
N TRP A 23 24.05 14.08 5.84
CA TRP A 23 24.16 13.99 4.38
C TRP A 23 23.42 12.77 3.79
N HIS A 24 23.31 11.64 4.54
CA HIS A 24 22.51 10.49 4.10
C HIS A 24 21.03 10.89 3.93
N TRP A 25 20.50 11.69 4.86
CA TRP A 25 19.17 12.25 4.77
C TRP A 25 19.02 13.21 3.59
N VAL A 26 20.02 14.09 3.36
CA VAL A 26 19.99 15.01 2.22
C VAL A 26 19.95 14.24 0.90
N VAL A 27 20.76 13.18 0.75
CA VAL A 27 20.75 12.32 -0.45
C VAL A 27 19.41 11.64 -0.60
N LEU A 28 18.90 10.99 0.45
CA LEU A 28 17.60 10.31 0.41
C LEU A 28 16.47 11.25 0.01
N LEU A 29 16.34 12.38 0.69
CA LEU A 29 15.28 13.37 0.40
C LEU A 29 15.43 13.96 -1.00
N THR A 30 16.66 14.18 -1.47
CA THR A 30 16.92 14.65 -2.83
C THR A 30 16.48 13.60 -3.86
N VAL A 31 16.82 12.33 -3.65
CA VAL A 31 16.38 11.24 -4.54
C VAL A 31 14.86 11.17 -4.57
N ILE A 32 14.18 11.14 -3.43
CA ILE A 32 12.73 11.13 -3.34
C ILE A 32 12.13 12.33 -4.07
N PHE A 33 12.66 13.52 -3.84
CA PHE A 33 12.17 14.75 -4.46
C PHE A 33 12.35 14.72 -5.99
N VAL A 34 13.51 14.29 -6.48
CA VAL A 34 13.78 14.14 -7.91
C VAL A 34 12.83 13.10 -8.53
N MET A 35 12.62 11.98 -7.84
CA MET A 35 11.68 10.94 -8.31
C MET A 35 10.25 11.47 -8.38
N LEU A 36 9.78 12.24 -7.41
CA LEU A 36 8.47 12.92 -7.44
C LEU A 36 8.38 13.94 -8.58
N LEU A 37 9.46 14.70 -8.84
CA LEU A 37 9.49 15.63 -9.97
C LEU A 37 9.46 14.91 -11.33
N VAL A 38 10.21 13.83 -11.47
CA VAL A 38 10.18 13.00 -12.69
C VAL A 38 8.78 12.44 -12.90
N ASP A 39 8.16 11.92 -11.86
CA ASP A 39 6.79 11.41 -11.89
C ASP A 39 5.79 12.48 -12.34
N LEU A 40 5.91 13.69 -11.83
CA LEU A 40 5.00 14.79 -12.14
C LEU A 40 5.24 15.43 -13.50
N LEU A 41 6.50 15.63 -13.90
CA LEU A 41 6.87 16.47 -15.04
C LEU A 41 7.13 15.68 -16.32
N VAL A 42 7.57 14.42 -16.18
CA VAL A 42 8.00 13.61 -17.34
C VAL A 42 6.97 12.53 -17.66
N VAL A 43 6.53 11.79 -16.67
CA VAL A 43 5.66 10.63 -16.90
C VAL A 43 4.22 11.03 -17.19
N HIS A 44 3.71 12.07 -16.54
CA HIS A 44 2.29 12.49 -16.65
C HIS A 44 2.10 13.97 -16.99
N LYS A 45 2.80 14.43 -18.02
CA LYS A 45 2.71 15.82 -18.49
C LYS A 45 1.31 16.18 -19.01
N GLU A 46 0.61 15.23 -19.60
CA GLU A 46 -0.75 15.39 -20.13
C GLU A 46 -1.70 14.38 -19.52
N ALA A 47 -2.95 14.80 -19.26
CA ALA A 47 -3.99 13.92 -18.73
C ALA A 47 -4.44 12.96 -19.85
N HIS A 48 -3.95 11.72 -19.82
CA HIS A 48 -4.36 10.64 -20.73
C HIS A 48 -4.84 9.43 -19.94
N GLU A 49 -5.52 8.51 -20.61
CA GLU A 49 -5.90 7.22 -20.04
C GLU A 49 -4.70 6.28 -20.09
N VAL A 50 -4.25 5.80 -18.92
CA VAL A 50 -3.10 4.93 -18.82
C VAL A 50 -3.48 3.52 -19.26
N ASN A 51 -2.71 2.96 -20.19
CA ASN A 51 -2.89 1.57 -20.62
C ASN A 51 -2.26 0.60 -19.59
N THR A 52 -2.83 -0.58 -19.41
CA THR A 52 -2.34 -1.63 -18.50
C THR A 52 -0.86 -1.99 -18.72
N LYS A 53 -0.37 -1.98 -19.97
CA LYS A 53 1.05 -2.20 -20.28
C LYS A 53 1.95 -1.07 -19.76
N GLU A 54 1.53 0.16 -19.92
CA GLU A 54 2.23 1.34 -19.42
C GLU A 54 2.29 1.30 -17.89
N ALA A 55 1.17 1.07 -17.23
CA ALA A 55 1.09 0.91 -15.78
C ALA A 55 1.99 -0.23 -15.26
N ALA A 56 2.06 -1.36 -15.98
CA ALA A 56 2.92 -2.49 -15.61
C ALA A 56 4.41 -2.13 -15.74
N ILE A 57 4.81 -1.44 -16.81
CA ILE A 57 6.20 -1.00 -17.01
C ILE A 57 6.58 0.03 -15.95
N GLU A 58 5.74 1.02 -15.69
CA GLU A 58 5.98 1.99 -14.64
C GLU A 58 6.10 1.34 -13.26
N SER A 59 5.18 0.42 -12.93
CA SER A 59 5.25 -0.34 -11.67
C SER A 59 6.56 -1.12 -11.54
N ALA A 60 7.00 -1.78 -12.63
CA ALA A 60 8.26 -2.49 -12.66
C ALA A 60 9.47 -1.55 -12.47
N ILE A 61 9.45 -0.37 -13.09
CA ILE A 61 10.50 0.65 -12.91
C ILE A 61 10.56 1.09 -11.45
N TRP A 62 9.42 1.45 -10.84
CA TRP A 62 9.37 1.90 -9.45
C TRP A 62 9.81 0.82 -8.46
N ILE A 63 9.39 -0.43 -8.67
CA ILE A 63 9.83 -1.57 -7.86
C ILE A 63 11.34 -1.77 -8.01
N THR A 64 11.85 -1.69 -9.23
CA THR A 64 13.29 -1.82 -9.49
C THR A 64 14.08 -0.69 -8.82
N CYS A 65 13.61 0.55 -8.86
CA CYS A 65 14.23 1.68 -8.17
C CYS A 65 14.27 1.46 -6.65
N GLY A 66 13.16 1.03 -6.05
CA GLY A 66 13.11 0.73 -4.62
C GLY A 66 14.06 -0.42 -4.23
N MET A 67 14.08 -1.49 -5.04
CA MET A 67 15.02 -2.60 -4.83
C MET A 67 16.48 -2.19 -5.09
N ALA A 68 16.74 -1.36 -6.09
CA ALA A 68 18.10 -0.86 -6.38
C ALA A 68 18.64 0.02 -5.25
N PHE A 69 17.78 0.74 -4.53
CA PHE A 69 18.20 1.51 -3.37
C PHE A 69 18.75 0.61 -2.24
N SER A 70 18.37 -0.66 -2.18
CA SER A 70 18.97 -1.63 -1.26
C SER A 70 20.48 -1.81 -1.47
N LEU A 71 20.98 -1.62 -2.71
CA LEU A 71 22.42 -1.65 -3.00
C LEU A 71 23.14 -0.43 -2.42
N VAL A 72 22.47 0.71 -2.39
CA VAL A 72 22.99 1.93 -1.75
C VAL A 72 23.07 1.72 -0.23
N ILE A 73 22.02 1.15 0.37
CA ILE A 73 22.02 0.77 1.79
C ILE A 73 23.13 -0.22 2.10
N TRP A 74 23.33 -1.23 1.24
CA TRP A 74 24.41 -2.20 1.41
C TRP A 74 25.80 -1.54 1.39
N TRP A 75 25.98 -0.63 0.47
CA TRP A 75 27.26 0.09 0.33
C TRP A 75 27.53 1.03 1.53
N TRP A 76 26.51 1.66 2.08
CA TRP A 76 26.65 2.59 3.21
C TRP A 76 26.76 1.87 4.56
N PHE A 77 25.91 0.89 4.79
CA PHE A 77 25.62 0.32 6.11
C PHE A 77 25.78 -1.21 6.18
N GLY A 78 26.04 -1.87 5.07
CA GLY A 78 26.29 -3.32 5.04
C GLY A 78 25.03 -4.21 5.00
N GLY A 79 25.25 -5.53 5.11
CA GLY A 79 24.22 -6.52 4.82
C GLY A 79 23.06 -6.57 5.82
N ALA A 80 23.30 -6.32 7.12
CA ALA A 80 22.25 -6.32 8.13
C ALA A 80 21.21 -5.22 7.85
N ALA A 81 21.65 -3.99 7.64
CA ALA A 81 20.80 -2.86 7.27
C ALA A 81 20.04 -3.10 5.95
N THR A 82 20.69 -3.76 4.98
CA THR A 82 20.04 -4.13 3.71
C THR A 82 18.90 -5.13 3.94
N GLY A 83 19.11 -6.13 4.79
CA GLY A 83 18.09 -7.11 5.15
C GLY A 83 16.88 -6.44 5.81
N GLU A 84 17.10 -5.50 6.72
CA GLU A 84 16.04 -4.71 7.34
C GLU A 84 15.29 -3.84 6.31
N TYR A 85 16.02 -3.13 5.44
CA TYR A 85 15.42 -2.31 4.39
C TYR A 85 14.53 -3.13 3.45
N VAL A 86 15.06 -4.26 2.94
CA VAL A 86 14.30 -5.11 2.00
C VAL A 86 13.08 -5.72 2.68
N SER A 87 13.21 -6.19 3.94
CA SER A 87 12.07 -6.71 4.70
C SER A 87 11.00 -5.65 4.91
N ALA A 88 11.38 -4.45 5.34
CA ALA A 88 10.49 -3.32 5.53
C ALA A 88 9.82 -2.89 4.22
N TYR A 89 10.59 -2.82 3.12
CA TYR A 89 10.09 -2.50 1.78
C TYR A 89 9.04 -3.52 1.30
N LEU A 90 9.30 -4.82 1.47
CA LEU A 90 8.36 -5.88 1.06
C LEU A 90 7.08 -5.86 1.89
N ILE A 91 7.17 -5.66 3.21
CA ILE A 91 6.00 -5.50 4.08
C ILE A 91 5.18 -4.31 3.61
N GLU A 92 5.81 -3.15 3.47
CA GLU A 92 5.12 -1.93 3.09
C GLU A 92 4.50 -2.02 1.69
N LYS A 93 5.24 -2.58 0.73
CA LYS A 93 4.74 -2.79 -0.64
C LYS A 93 3.54 -3.72 -0.68
N SER A 94 3.52 -4.76 0.17
CA SER A 94 2.39 -5.68 0.29
C SER A 94 1.15 -5.02 0.87
N LEU A 95 1.31 -4.32 2.00
CA LEU A 95 0.21 -3.59 2.66
C LEU A 95 -0.33 -2.46 1.78
N SER A 96 0.54 -1.86 0.96
CA SER A 96 0.17 -0.80 0.03
C SER A 96 -0.77 -1.26 -1.10
N ILE A 97 -0.83 -2.56 -1.40
CA ILE A 97 -1.77 -3.09 -2.40
C ILE A 97 -3.22 -2.92 -1.91
N ASP A 98 -3.48 -3.17 -0.62
CA ASP A 98 -4.81 -2.94 -0.04
C ASP A 98 -5.21 -1.46 -0.09
N ASN A 99 -4.26 -0.55 0.13
CA ASN A 99 -4.49 0.89 0.00
C ASN A 99 -4.99 1.24 -1.41
N VAL A 100 -4.37 0.64 -2.43
CA VAL A 100 -4.72 0.85 -3.84
C VAL A 100 -6.16 0.39 -4.13
N PHE A 101 -6.60 -0.74 -3.58
CA PHE A 101 -7.97 -1.21 -3.76
C PHE A 101 -8.99 -0.26 -3.12
N VAL A 102 -8.72 0.25 -1.93
CA VAL A 102 -9.61 1.24 -1.29
C VAL A 102 -9.64 2.55 -2.08
N TRP A 103 -8.51 2.99 -2.62
CA TRP A 103 -8.47 4.16 -3.49
C TRP A 103 -9.30 3.94 -4.77
N ALA A 104 -9.24 2.75 -5.37
CA ALA A 104 -10.06 2.42 -6.53
C ALA A 104 -11.56 2.45 -6.21
N LEU A 105 -11.96 1.94 -5.04
CA LEU A 105 -13.32 2.02 -4.54
C LEU A 105 -13.79 3.47 -4.35
N ILE A 106 -12.97 4.31 -3.70
CA ILE A 106 -13.28 5.74 -3.49
C ILE A 106 -13.44 6.46 -4.82
N MET A 107 -12.49 6.28 -5.76
CA MET A 107 -12.54 6.89 -7.08
C MET A 107 -13.78 6.45 -7.88
N GLY A 108 -14.11 5.15 -7.81
CA GLY A 108 -15.31 4.58 -8.44
C GLY A 108 -16.61 5.13 -7.85
N TYR A 109 -16.72 5.20 -6.52
CA TYR A 109 -17.89 5.75 -5.82
C TYR A 109 -18.16 7.20 -6.24
N PHE A 110 -17.15 8.05 -6.28
CA PHE A 110 -17.26 9.44 -6.71
C PHE A 110 -17.28 9.62 -8.23
N ARG A 111 -17.23 8.52 -8.98
CA ARG A 111 -17.20 8.52 -10.45
C ARG A 111 -16.15 9.48 -11.02
N VAL A 112 -14.97 9.50 -10.42
CA VAL A 112 -13.87 10.36 -10.85
C VAL A 112 -13.37 9.88 -12.21
N PRO A 113 -13.45 10.72 -13.28
CA PRO A 113 -12.94 10.34 -14.58
C PRO A 113 -11.45 9.98 -14.54
N GLN A 114 -11.03 8.92 -15.25
CA GLN A 114 -9.65 8.42 -15.23
C GLN A 114 -8.61 9.52 -15.45
N LYS A 115 -8.87 10.42 -16.39
CA LYS A 115 -8.01 11.59 -16.70
C LYS A 115 -7.78 12.54 -15.51
N TYR A 116 -8.59 12.51 -14.45
CA TYR A 116 -8.44 13.36 -13.25
C TYR A 116 -7.88 12.62 -12.05
N GLN A 117 -7.89 11.28 -12.09
CA GLN A 117 -7.40 10.43 -10.98
C GLN A 117 -5.91 10.67 -10.70
N HIS A 118 -5.11 10.91 -11.75
CA HIS A 118 -3.69 11.23 -11.60
C HIS A 118 -3.40 12.34 -10.62
N ARG A 119 -4.20 13.40 -10.67
CA ARG A 119 -3.99 14.56 -9.80
C ARG A 119 -4.31 14.27 -8.34
N VAL A 120 -5.38 13.52 -8.11
CA VAL A 120 -5.75 13.09 -6.75
C VAL A 120 -4.69 12.16 -6.20
N LEU A 121 -4.25 11.16 -6.99
CA LEU A 121 -3.22 10.20 -6.58
C LEU A 121 -1.87 10.87 -6.29
N PHE A 122 -1.47 11.86 -7.10
CA PHE A 122 -0.23 12.61 -6.84
C PHE A 122 -0.24 13.32 -5.49
N TRP A 123 -1.30 14.07 -5.21
CA TRP A 123 -1.44 14.77 -3.93
C TRP A 123 -1.64 13.80 -2.76
N GLY A 124 -2.37 12.69 -2.99
CA GLY A 124 -2.52 11.62 -2.02
C GLY A 124 -1.18 10.97 -1.65
N ILE A 125 -0.32 10.66 -2.64
CA ILE A 125 1.03 10.12 -2.38
C ILE A 125 1.90 11.12 -1.62
N PHE A 126 1.82 12.40 -1.98
CA PHE A 126 2.58 13.44 -1.27
C PHE A 126 2.13 13.57 0.19
N GLY A 127 0.82 13.62 0.44
CA GLY A 127 0.26 13.66 1.79
C GLY A 127 0.58 12.40 2.58
N ALA A 128 0.44 11.22 1.97
CA ALA A 128 0.82 9.94 2.55
C ALA A 128 2.29 9.93 3.01
N LEU A 129 3.23 10.42 2.19
CA LEU A 129 4.64 10.53 2.58
C LEU A 129 4.84 11.40 3.82
N VAL A 130 4.17 12.56 3.88
CA VAL A 130 4.26 13.48 5.02
C VAL A 130 3.65 12.84 6.28
N MET A 131 2.45 12.27 6.16
CA MET A 131 1.77 11.63 7.30
C MET A 131 2.56 10.44 7.82
N ARG A 132 3.08 9.59 6.94
CA ARG A 132 3.89 8.44 7.35
C ARG A 132 5.21 8.85 7.97
N ALA A 133 5.87 9.91 7.47
CA ALA A 133 7.02 10.47 8.17
C ALA A 133 6.68 10.81 9.62
N ILE A 134 5.56 11.52 9.86
CA ILE A 134 5.11 11.87 11.20
C ILE A 134 4.86 10.61 12.04
N PHE A 135 4.13 9.62 11.51
CA PHE A 135 3.83 8.38 12.23
C PHE A 135 5.08 7.54 12.52
N ILE A 136 6.05 7.47 11.61
CA ILE A 136 7.29 6.74 11.79
C ILE A 136 8.12 7.38 12.91
N PHE A 137 8.38 8.69 12.81
CA PHE A 137 9.17 9.39 13.82
C PHE A 137 8.48 9.38 15.19
N ALA A 138 7.18 9.60 15.24
CA ALA A 138 6.41 9.52 16.48
C ALA A 138 6.39 8.08 17.03
N GLY A 139 6.18 7.08 16.18
CA GLY A 139 6.14 5.66 16.57
C GLY A 139 7.47 5.19 17.17
N ILE A 140 8.59 5.54 16.53
CA ILE A 140 9.93 5.21 17.06
C ILE A 140 10.16 5.90 18.40
N ALA A 141 9.86 7.20 18.50
CA ALA A 141 10.02 7.94 19.74
C ALA A 141 9.18 7.36 20.90
N VAL A 142 7.96 6.88 20.60
CA VAL A 142 7.10 6.21 21.59
C VAL A 142 7.68 4.86 22.01
N ILE A 143 8.17 4.05 21.06
CA ILE A 143 8.77 2.74 21.35
C ILE A 143 10.07 2.89 22.16
N GLU A 144 10.91 3.87 21.81
CA GLU A 144 12.14 4.15 22.56
C GLU A 144 11.87 4.59 24.01
N ARG A 145 10.73 5.23 24.25
CA ARG A 145 10.33 5.69 25.59
C ARG A 145 9.58 4.63 26.38
N PHE A 146 8.81 3.78 25.70
CA PHE A 146 7.87 2.83 26.30
C PHE A 146 7.94 1.46 25.60
N ASP A 147 8.86 0.59 25.99
CA ASP A 147 9.05 -0.74 25.40
C ASP A 147 7.78 -1.61 25.38
N TRP A 148 6.88 -1.41 26.36
CA TRP A 148 5.62 -2.16 26.44
C TRP A 148 4.65 -1.87 25.28
N VAL A 149 4.83 -0.75 24.57
CA VAL A 149 4.02 -0.38 23.40
C VAL A 149 4.19 -1.40 22.28
N LEU A 150 5.34 -2.05 22.16
CA LEU A 150 5.57 -3.14 21.20
C LEU A 150 4.58 -4.29 21.38
N TYR A 151 4.21 -4.62 22.61
CA TYR A 151 3.21 -5.67 22.88
C TYR A 151 1.81 -5.25 22.44
N ILE A 152 1.46 -3.97 22.64
CA ILE A 152 0.19 -3.43 22.14
C ILE A 152 0.17 -3.51 20.61
N PHE A 153 1.25 -3.09 19.97
CA PHE A 153 1.35 -3.15 18.52
C PHE A 153 1.28 -4.59 18.00
N GLY A 154 1.99 -5.52 18.63
CA GLY A 154 1.93 -6.94 18.28
C GLY A 154 0.52 -7.51 18.42
N ALA A 155 -0.16 -7.25 19.54
CA ALA A 155 -1.54 -7.68 19.76
C ALA A 155 -2.51 -7.05 18.73
N PHE A 156 -2.31 -5.77 18.42
CA PHE A 156 -3.09 -5.05 17.42
C PHE A 156 -2.91 -5.65 16.01
N LEU A 157 -1.70 -5.98 15.60
CA LEU A 157 -1.43 -6.64 14.32
C LEU A 157 -2.10 -8.02 14.23
N ILE A 158 -2.09 -8.81 15.31
CA ILE A 158 -2.79 -10.11 15.36
C ILE A 158 -4.30 -9.90 15.27
N TYR A 159 -4.85 -8.89 15.94
CA TYR A 159 -6.27 -8.55 15.85
C TYR A 159 -6.64 -8.15 14.41
N THR A 160 -5.85 -7.31 13.75
CA THR A 160 -6.05 -6.90 12.36
C THR A 160 -5.95 -8.09 11.41
N ALA A 161 -4.96 -8.97 11.60
CA ALA A 161 -4.84 -10.21 10.85
C ALA A 161 -6.09 -11.10 10.99
N GLY A 162 -6.59 -11.29 12.21
CA GLY A 162 -7.83 -12.02 12.47
C GLY A 162 -9.03 -11.36 11.78
N LYS A 163 -9.16 -10.05 11.87
CA LYS A 163 -10.22 -9.31 11.20
C LYS A 163 -10.16 -9.50 9.68
N LEU A 164 -8.98 -9.46 9.06
CA LEU A 164 -8.79 -9.69 7.62
C LEU A 164 -9.20 -11.10 7.17
N ILE A 165 -9.02 -12.12 8.02
CA ILE A 165 -9.38 -13.51 7.69
C ILE A 165 -10.88 -13.76 7.88
N PHE A 166 -11.46 -13.22 8.96
CA PHE A 166 -12.82 -13.58 9.40
C PHE A 166 -13.89 -12.55 9.02
N SER A 167 -13.50 -11.37 8.56
CA SER A 167 -14.47 -10.38 8.05
C SER A 167 -14.79 -10.73 6.61
N ASP A 168 -16.01 -11.18 6.37
CA ASP A 168 -16.57 -11.15 5.02
C ASP A 168 -16.53 -9.70 4.53
N ASN A 169 -16.18 -9.53 3.25
CA ASN A 169 -16.02 -8.22 2.60
C ASN A 169 -17.26 -7.33 2.83
N ASP A 170 -17.37 -6.74 4.02
CA ASP A 170 -18.31 -5.66 4.25
C ASP A 170 -17.88 -4.54 3.31
N HIS A 171 -18.68 -4.34 2.27
CA HIS A 171 -18.51 -3.26 1.31
C HIS A 171 -18.36 -1.96 2.08
N ILE A 172 -17.14 -1.43 2.09
CA ILE A 172 -16.91 -0.08 2.59
C ILE A 172 -17.73 0.83 1.68
N ASP A 173 -18.87 1.32 2.18
CA ASP A 173 -19.61 2.38 1.49
C ASP A 173 -18.97 3.73 1.84
N PRO A 174 -18.20 4.33 0.92
CA PRO A 174 -17.55 5.61 1.18
C PRO A 174 -18.57 6.71 1.50
N GLY A 175 -19.81 6.60 1.01
CA GLY A 175 -20.88 7.58 1.22
C GLY A 175 -21.44 7.58 2.64
N GLU A 176 -21.39 6.45 3.34
CA GLU A 176 -21.82 6.35 4.75
C GLU A 176 -20.75 6.81 5.73
N SER A 177 -19.54 7.12 5.27
CA SER A 177 -18.45 7.58 6.09
C SER A 177 -18.87 8.79 6.92
N LYS A 178 -18.85 8.64 8.26
CA LYS A 178 -19.09 9.74 9.21
C LYS A 178 -18.13 10.91 8.95
N PHE A 179 -16.95 10.59 8.47
CA PHE A 179 -15.92 11.57 8.12
C PHE A 179 -16.35 12.46 6.95
N LEU A 180 -16.86 11.88 5.85
CA LEU A 180 -17.42 12.66 4.73
C LEU A 180 -18.56 13.58 5.16
N LYS A 181 -19.44 13.09 6.03
CA LYS A 181 -20.54 13.91 6.58
C LYS A 181 -20.02 15.12 7.38
N VAL A 182 -18.92 14.94 8.11
CA VAL A 182 -18.25 16.04 8.85
C VAL A 182 -17.57 17.00 7.88
N VAL A 183 -16.83 16.48 6.89
CA VAL A 183 -16.14 17.30 5.88
C VAL A 183 -17.12 18.16 5.10
N ASN A 184 -18.20 17.58 4.58
CA ASN A 184 -19.23 18.30 3.83
C ASN A 184 -19.99 19.33 4.70
N ARG A 185 -19.94 19.17 6.03
CA ARG A 185 -20.51 20.14 6.98
C ARG A 185 -19.60 21.35 7.22
N VAL A 186 -18.28 21.12 7.18
CA VAL A 186 -17.26 22.15 7.51
C VAL A 186 -16.79 22.88 6.26
N ILE A 187 -16.68 22.18 5.13
CA ILE A 187 -16.18 22.74 3.87
C ILE A 187 -17.35 22.79 2.88
N PRO A 188 -17.70 23.98 2.35
CA PRO A 188 -18.68 24.09 1.29
C PRO A 188 -18.22 23.30 0.08
N THR A 189 -18.96 22.27 -0.30
CA THR A 189 -18.68 21.38 -1.43
C THR A 189 -19.66 21.59 -2.56
N THR A 190 -19.26 21.34 -3.81
CA THR A 190 -20.13 21.28 -4.98
C THR A 190 -20.14 19.87 -5.53
N ASP A 191 -21.26 19.47 -6.14
CA ASP A 191 -21.36 18.16 -6.83
C ASP A 191 -20.74 18.19 -8.24
N ASP A 192 -20.41 19.39 -8.74
CA ASP A 192 -19.88 19.57 -10.08
C ASP A 192 -18.35 19.55 -10.10
N LEU A 193 -17.78 18.82 -11.06
CA LEU A 193 -16.35 18.85 -11.37
C LEU A 193 -16.02 20.11 -12.20
N ASP A 194 -14.98 20.86 -11.79
CA ASP A 194 -14.40 21.95 -12.57
C ASP A 194 -13.02 21.53 -13.13
N GLY A 195 -13.04 20.66 -14.14
CA GLY A 195 -11.82 20.08 -14.69
C GLY A 195 -11.00 19.36 -13.61
N GLN A 196 -9.71 19.65 -13.52
CA GLN A 196 -8.78 19.08 -12.52
C GLN A 196 -8.67 19.91 -11.24
N LYS A 197 -9.50 20.93 -11.04
CA LYS A 197 -9.36 21.83 -9.89
C LYS A 197 -9.92 21.19 -8.64
N MET A 198 -9.17 21.29 -7.54
CA MET A 198 -9.62 20.89 -6.19
C MET A 198 -10.59 21.91 -5.58
N PHE A 199 -10.48 23.16 -5.97
CA PHE A 199 -11.34 24.26 -5.53
C PHE A 199 -11.81 25.07 -6.73
N THR A 200 -13.09 25.47 -6.73
CA THR A 200 -13.70 26.35 -7.71
C THR A 200 -14.33 27.58 -7.06
N LYS A 201 -14.71 28.57 -7.84
CA LYS A 201 -15.45 29.73 -7.36
C LYS A 201 -16.90 29.63 -7.80
N ARG A 202 -17.83 29.63 -6.86
CA ARG A 202 -19.27 29.65 -7.13
C ARG A 202 -19.89 30.82 -6.34
N ASN A 203 -20.60 31.69 -6.99
CA ASN A 203 -21.20 32.90 -6.40
C ASN A 203 -20.21 33.77 -5.59
N GLY A 204 -18.95 33.90 -6.08
CA GLY A 204 -17.91 34.69 -5.41
C GLY A 204 -17.19 33.98 -4.27
N HIS A 205 -17.69 32.84 -3.78
CA HIS A 205 -17.07 32.04 -2.71
C HIS A 205 -16.25 30.86 -3.26
N ARG A 206 -15.16 30.51 -2.58
CA ARG A 206 -14.39 29.30 -2.89
C ARG A 206 -15.12 28.09 -2.31
N VAL A 207 -15.41 27.11 -3.15
CA VAL A 207 -16.02 25.83 -2.78
C VAL A 207 -15.11 24.69 -3.21
N ALA A 208 -15.12 23.61 -2.45
CA ALA A 208 -14.37 22.40 -2.78
C ALA A 208 -15.10 21.61 -3.88
N THR A 209 -14.35 21.04 -4.81
CA THR A 209 -14.87 20.10 -5.81
C THR A 209 -14.91 18.67 -5.26
N PRO A 210 -15.60 17.73 -5.90
CA PRO A 210 -15.54 16.32 -5.53
C PRO A 210 -14.14 15.75 -5.48
N LEU A 211 -13.20 16.25 -6.32
CA LEU A 211 -11.79 15.83 -6.29
C LEU A 211 -11.11 16.12 -4.96
N PHE A 212 -11.45 17.22 -4.30
CA PHE A 212 -10.92 17.53 -2.97
C PHE A 212 -11.49 16.59 -1.90
N SER A 213 -12.77 16.25 -1.98
CA SER A 213 -13.39 15.30 -1.05
C SER A 213 -12.78 13.91 -1.20
N VAL A 214 -12.51 13.49 -2.45
CA VAL A 214 -11.82 12.22 -2.74
C VAL A 214 -10.40 12.24 -2.21
N LEU A 215 -9.63 13.32 -2.44
CA LEU A 215 -8.29 13.46 -1.90
C LEU A 215 -8.29 13.32 -0.37
N LEU A 216 -9.20 14.00 0.29
CA LEU A 216 -9.28 13.97 1.75
C LEU A 216 -9.63 12.57 2.29
N LEU A 217 -10.50 11.82 1.59
CA LEU A 217 -10.76 10.42 1.93
C LEU A 217 -9.55 9.53 1.72
N VAL A 218 -8.82 9.70 0.63
CA VAL A 218 -7.56 9.00 0.36
C VAL A 218 -6.56 9.24 1.48
N GLU A 219 -6.38 10.48 1.92
CA GLU A 219 -5.49 10.83 3.03
C GLU A 219 -5.92 10.19 4.36
N VAL A 220 -7.21 10.23 4.67
CA VAL A 220 -7.72 9.63 5.90
C VAL A 220 -7.59 8.12 5.88
N THR A 221 -7.85 7.48 4.74
CA THR A 221 -7.65 6.03 4.63
C THR A 221 -6.18 5.66 4.76
N ASP A 222 -5.25 6.48 4.21
CA ASP A 222 -3.81 6.22 4.40
C ASP A 222 -3.39 6.35 5.87
N VAL A 223 -3.94 7.32 6.62
CA VAL A 223 -3.73 7.40 8.08
C VAL A 223 -4.20 6.13 8.79
N VAL A 224 -5.37 5.60 8.42
CA VAL A 224 -5.87 4.33 9.00
C VAL A 224 -4.92 3.18 8.69
N PHE A 225 -4.45 3.08 7.45
CA PHE A 225 -3.49 2.05 7.05
C PHE A 225 -2.11 2.23 7.70
N ALA A 226 -1.68 3.47 7.95
CA ALA A 226 -0.42 3.74 8.66
C ALA A 226 -0.44 3.18 10.10
N VAL A 227 -1.60 3.09 10.74
CA VAL A 227 -1.75 2.48 12.07
C VAL A 227 -1.39 0.99 12.07
N ASP A 228 -1.64 0.28 10.96
CA ASP A 228 -1.27 -1.13 10.79
C ASP A 228 0.16 -1.29 10.25
N SER A 229 0.54 -0.49 9.25
CA SER A 229 1.80 -0.66 8.53
C SER A 229 3.01 -0.20 9.32
N VAL A 230 2.92 0.93 10.03
CA VAL A 230 4.06 1.45 10.80
C VAL A 230 4.52 0.47 11.88
N PRO A 231 3.64 -0.09 12.76
CA PRO A 231 4.04 -1.15 13.68
C PRO A 231 4.66 -2.37 12.99
N ALA A 232 4.12 -2.79 11.85
CA ALA A 232 4.63 -3.94 11.10
C ALA A 232 6.08 -3.71 10.61
N VAL A 233 6.39 -2.52 10.12
CA VAL A 233 7.75 -2.16 9.70
C VAL A 233 8.68 -1.99 10.90
N LEU A 234 8.20 -1.41 12.02
CA LEU A 234 8.98 -1.25 13.26
C LEU A 234 9.33 -2.60 13.94
N ALA A 235 8.64 -3.68 13.58
CA ALA A 235 9.00 -5.03 14.01
C ALA A 235 10.23 -5.61 13.29
N VAL A 236 10.65 -5.06 12.15
CA VAL A 236 11.79 -5.53 11.37
C VAL A 236 12.96 -4.57 11.38
N SER A 237 12.75 -3.27 11.60
CA SER A 237 13.79 -2.27 11.78
C SER A 237 13.33 -1.19 12.76
N ARG A 238 14.25 -0.68 13.56
CA ARG A 238 14.03 0.48 14.45
C ARG A 238 14.81 1.72 14.01
N GLU A 239 15.62 1.57 12.97
CA GLU A 239 16.39 2.67 12.42
C GLU A 239 15.50 3.60 11.60
N GLN A 240 15.37 4.84 12.05
CA GLN A 240 14.51 5.85 11.44
C GLN A 240 14.76 6.01 9.94
N PHE A 241 16.05 5.99 9.56
CA PHE A 241 16.47 6.12 8.17
C PHE A 241 15.97 4.95 7.31
N ILE A 242 16.14 3.72 7.78
CA ILE A 242 15.71 2.49 7.08
C ILE A 242 14.19 2.46 6.94
N VAL A 243 13.48 2.71 8.05
CA VAL A 243 12.01 2.67 8.08
C VAL A 243 11.43 3.75 7.16
N PHE A 244 11.95 4.97 7.20
CA PHE A 244 11.48 6.03 6.33
C PHE A 244 11.83 5.78 4.85
N ALA A 245 13.07 5.36 4.56
CA ALA A 245 13.49 5.10 3.18
C ALA A 245 12.67 3.97 2.54
N SER A 246 12.53 2.82 3.21
CA SER A 246 11.75 1.68 2.70
C SER A 246 10.29 2.06 2.44
N ASN A 247 9.68 2.82 3.36
CA ASN A 247 8.33 3.31 3.24
C ASN A 247 8.17 4.29 2.06
N ALA A 248 9.06 5.29 1.96
CA ALA A 248 9.03 6.28 0.89
C ALA A 248 9.14 5.63 -0.49
N PHE A 249 10.08 4.72 -0.70
CA PHE A 249 10.23 3.99 -1.96
C PHE A 249 9.05 3.07 -2.27
N ALA A 250 8.41 2.48 -1.26
CA ALA A 250 7.22 1.65 -1.45
C ALA A 250 6.03 2.47 -1.93
N ILE A 251 5.85 3.69 -1.38
CA ILE A 251 4.73 4.59 -1.72
C ILE A 251 4.91 5.23 -3.09
N LEU A 252 6.13 5.63 -3.48
CA LEU A 252 6.38 6.34 -4.74
C LEU A 252 5.81 5.60 -5.96
N GLY A 253 5.81 4.28 -5.97
CA GLY A 253 5.25 3.50 -7.08
C GLY A 253 3.76 3.18 -6.97
N LEU A 254 3.02 3.71 -5.97
CA LEU A 254 1.61 3.37 -5.75
C LEU A 254 0.69 3.85 -6.88
N ARG A 255 1.01 4.96 -7.52
CA ARG A 255 0.21 5.46 -8.63
C ARG A 255 0.20 4.51 -9.82
N ALA A 256 1.38 4.06 -10.24
CA ALA A 256 1.49 3.07 -11.31
C ALA A 256 0.78 1.77 -10.93
N LEU A 257 0.95 1.34 -9.68
CA LEU A 257 0.28 0.16 -9.14
C LEU A 257 -1.25 0.34 -9.13
N TYR A 258 -1.76 1.54 -8.84
CA TYR A 258 -3.17 1.85 -8.89
C TYR A 258 -3.75 1.60 -10.29
N PHE A 259 -3.16 2.14 -11.34
CA PHE A 259 -3.65 1.93 -12.71
C PHE A 259 -3.52 0.48 -13.16
N LEU A 260 -2.50 -0.23 -12.68
CA LEU A 260 -2.34 -1.66 -12.95
C LEU A 260 -3.43 -2.50 -12.27
N LEU A 261 -3.78 -2.18 -11.02
CA LEU A 261 -4.69 -2.99 -10.20
C LEU A 261 -6.16 -2.56 -10.30
N ALA A 262 -6.45 -1.33 -10.70
CA ALA A 262 -7.82 -0.83 -10.84
C ALA A 262 -8.64 -1.69 -11.81
N ASP A 263 -8.02 -2.20 -12.88
CA ASP A 263 -8.65 -3.12 -13.84
C ASP A 263 -8.63 -4.59 -13.36
N MET A 264 -7.83 -4.91 -12.33
CA MET A 264 -7.56 -6.28 -11.87
C MET A 264 -8.18 -6.62 -10.51
N HIS A 265 -9.11 -5.81 -10.02
CA HIS A 265 -9.69 -5.93 -8.68
C HIS A 265 -10.15 -7.37 -8.32
N ASN A 266 -10.62 -8.13 -9.28
CA ASN A 266 -11.11 -9.49 -9.07
C ASN A 266 -10.05 -10.60 -9.20
N ARG A 267 -8.77 -10.25 -9.48
CA ARG A 267 -7.73 -11.24 -9.83
C ARG A 267 -6.89 -11.71 -8.64
N PHE A 268 -6.84 -10.96 -7.53
CA PHE A 268 -5.97 -11.25 -6.39
C PHE A 268 -6.72 -11.76 -5.17
N THR A 269 -7.49 -12.83 -5.32
CA THR A 269 -8.34 -13.39 -4.26
C THR A 269 -7.57 -13.83 -3.01
N TYR A 270 -6.33 -14.34 -3.17
CA TYR A 270 -5.52 -14.85 -2.05
C TYR A 270 -4.55 -13.85 -1.46
N LEU A 271 -4.49 -12.63 -2.01
CA LEU A 271 -3.55 -11.62 -1.51
C LEU A 271 -3.90 -11.17 -0.09
N GLN A 272 -5.19 -10.99 0.19
CA GLN A 272 -5.69 -10.61 1.51
C GLN A 272 -5.30 -11.66 2.58
N GLN A 273 -5.41 -12.96 2.26
CA GLN A 273 -4.98 -14.02 3.17
C GLN A 273 -3.47 -14.01 3.38
N GLY A 274 -2.69 -13.71 2.33
CA GLY A 274 -1.25 -13.53 2.44
C GLY A 274 -0.87 -12.38 3.35
N LEU A 275 -1.51 -11.23 3.19
CA LEU A 275 -1.31 -10.06 4.07
C LEU A 275 -1.67 -10.37 5.52
N ALA A 276 -2.82 -10.99 5.76
CA ALA A 276 -3.22 -11.43 7.09
C ALA A 276 -2.18 -12.36 7.72
N THR A 277 -1.62 -13.30 6.94
CA THR A 277 -0.57 -14.21 7.39
C THR A 277 0.70 -13.45 7.76
N ILE A 278 1.11 -12.45 6.96
CA ILE A 278 2.29 -11.61 7.26
C ILE A 278 2.05 -10.80 8.53
N LEU A 279 0.89 -10.15 8.68
CA LEU A 279 0.56 -9.39 9.87
C LEU A 279 0.52 -10.25 11.13
N ALA A 280 -0.06 -11.46 11.04
CA ALA A 280 -0.05 -12.43 12.14
C ALA A 280 1.38 -12.83 12.50
N PHE A 281 2.22 -13.18 11.54
CA PHE A 281 3.63 -13.53 11.76
C PHE A 281 4.40 -12.39 12.42
N VAL A 282 4.26 -11.17 11.91
CA VAL A 282 4.94 -9.98 12.44
C VAL A 282 4.44 -9.66 13.85
N GLY A 283 3.13 -9.73 14.09
CA GLY A 283 2.52 -9.54 15.41
C GLY A 283 3.03 -10.55 16.44
N VAL A 284 3.09 -11.85 16.07
CA VAL A 284 3.68 -12.89 16.92
C VAL A 284 5.16 -12.61 17.18
N LYS A 285 5.94 -12.26 16.15
CA LYS A 285 7.35 -11.88 16.31
C LYS A 285 7.52 -10.77 17.35
N MET A 286 6.68 -9.72 17.30
CA MET A 286 6.74 -8.62 18.28
C MET A 286 6.44 -9.10 19.71
N LEU A 287 5.43 -9.96 19.88
CA LEU A 287 5.05 -10.47 21.20
C LEU A 287 6.10 -11.37 21.83
N ILE A 288 6.77 -12.22 21.03
CA ILE A 288 7.78 -13.17 21.54
C ILE A 288 9.19 -12.59 21.60
N ASN A 289 9.40 -11.36 21.12
CA ASN A 289 10.72 -10.76 20.96
C ASN A 289 11.58 -10.77 22.24
N ASN A 290 10.98 -10.75 23.45
CA ASN A 290 11.70 -10.82 24.70
C ASN A 290 12.13 -12.25 25.10
N TRP A 291 11.52 -13.29 24.53
CA TRP A 291 11.81 -14.69 24.86
C TRP A 291 12.61 -15.38 23.74
N TYR A 292 12.28 -15.07 22.49
CA TYR A 292 12.92 -15.66 21.33
C TYR A 292 13.07 -14.64 20.21
N HIS A 293 14.30 -14.41 19.77
CA HIS A 293 14.61 -13.46 18.70
C HIS A 293 14.58 -14.14 17.35
N ILE A 294 13.61 -13.78 16.53
CA ILE A 294 13.55 -14.19 15.13
C ILE A 294 14.48 -13.27 14.33
N PRO A 295 15.56 -13.80 13.72
CA PRO A 295 16.51 -12.96 12.99
C PRO A 295 15.85 -12.36 11.74
N THR A 296 16.29 -11.18 11.33
CA THR A 296 15.71 -10.40 10.21
C THR A 296 15.71 -11.19 8.89
N TRP A 297 16.78 -11.97 8.61
CA TRP A 297 16.83 -12.79 7.40
C TRP A 297 15.72 -13.85 7.34
N LEU A 298 15.35 -14.44 8.47
CA LEU A 298 14.24 -15.41 8.53
C LEU A 298 12.89 -14.73 8.31
N SER A 299 12.71 -13.54 8.86
CA SER A 299 11.52 -12.72 8.59
C SER A 299 11.40 -12.40 7.11
N LEU A 300 12.50 -12.00 6.46
CA LEU A 300 12.55 -11.75 5.02
C LEU A 300 12.13 -12.99 4.20
N VAL A 301 12.68 -14.16 4.54
CA VAL A 301 12.33 -15.42 3.86
C VAL A 301 10.85 -15.75 4.02
N VAL A 302 10.31 -15.66 5.24
CA VAL A 302 8.88 -15.93 5.49
C VAL A 302 7.99 -14.96 4.69
N ILE A 303 8.26 -13.66 4.74
CA ILE A 303 7.51 -12.64 4.01
C ILE A 303 7.56 -12.91 2.52
N ALA A 304 8.75 -13.14 1.96
CA ALA A 304 8.92 -13.41 0.53
C ALA A 304 8.19 -14.69 0.10
N LEU A 305 8.24 -15.76 0.89
CA LEU A 305 7.53 -17.01 0.61
C LEU A 305 6.01 -16.83 0.64
N VAL A 306 5.48 -16.17 1.67
CA VAL A 306 4.03 -15.92 1.79
C VAL A 306 3.54 -15.08 0.63
N LEU A 307 4.25 -14.02 0.25
CA LEU A 307 3.90 -13.18 -0.89
C LEU A 307 3.92 -13.95 -2.21
N THR A 308 5.00 -14.69 -2.46
CA THR A 308 5.15 -15.48 -3.69
C THR A 308 4.05 -16.53 -3.79
N ALA A 309 3.74 -17.21 -2.68
CA ALA A 309 2.66 -18.18 -2.63
C ALA A 309 1.29 -17.53 -2.89
N SER A 310 0.98 -16.42 -2.22
CA SER A 310 -0.30 -15.72 -2.36
C SER A 310 -0.53 -15.22 -3.79
N ILE A 311 0.48 -14.61 -4.39
CA ILE A 311 0.44 -14.16 -5.79
C ILE A 311 0.33 -15.36 -6.74
N GLY A 312 1.12 -16.41 -6.52
CA GLY A 312 1.12 -17.62 -7.35
C GLY A 312 -0.23 -18.35 -7.32
N PHE A 313 -0.84 -18.49 -6.14
CA PHE A 313 -2.18 -19.09 -6.00
C PHE A 313 -3.25 -18.22 -6.66
N SER A 314 -3.22 -16.92 -6.48
CA SER A 314 -4.15 -15.99 -7.12
C SER A 314 -4.11 -16.11 -8.65
N LEU A 315 -2.93 -16.08 -9.24
CA LEU A 315 -2.75 -16.22 -10.69
C LEU A 315 -3.15 -17.61 -11.22
N LYS A 316 -2.92 -18.67 -10.43
CA LYS A 316 -3.31 -20.04 -10.82
C LYS A 316 -4.84 -20.19 -10.87
N VAL A 317 -5.54 -19.70 -9.86
CA VAL A 317 -7.01 -19.76 -9.81
C VAL A 317 -7.63 -18.97 -10.94
N GLU A 318 -7.07 -17.77 -11.25
CA GLU A 318 -7.53 -16.98 -12.38
C GLU A 318 -7.42 -17.73 -13.71
N ARG A 319 -6.28 -18.37 -13.99
CA ARG A 319 -6.09 -19.17 -15.20
C ARG A 319 -7.11 -20.30 -15.30
N THR A 320 -7.34 -21.02 -14.20
CA THR A 320 -8.32 -22.13 -14.17
C THR A 320 -9.73 -21.64 -14.42
N THR A 321 -10.09 -20.46 -13.90
CA THR A 321 -11.44 -19.87 -14.11
C THR A 321 -11.59 -19.33 -15.54
N ALA A 322 -10.54 -18.76 -16.13
CA ALA A 322 -10.53 -18.29 -17.51
C ALA A 322 -10.65 -19.48 -18.49
N ASP A 323 -9.88 -20.55 -18.27
CA ASP A 323 -9.95 -21.77 -19.07
C ASP A 323 -11.34 -22.44 -18.96
N GLY A 324 -11.95 -22.43 -17.77
CA GLY A 324 -13.31 -22.96 -17.55
C GLY A 324 -14.40 -22.14 -18.27
N ARG A 325 -14.26 -20.81 -18.34
CA ARG A 325 -15.18 -19.93 -19.09
C ARG A 325 -15.07 -20.16 -20.60
N LEU A 326 -13.85 -20.22 -21.13
CA LEU A 326 -13.61 -20.50 -22.56
C LEU A 326 -14.14 -21.88 -22.96
N ALA A 327 -14.01 -22.89 -22.09
CA ALA A 327 -14.59 -24.20 -22.31
C ALA A 327 -16.14 -24.18 -22.28
N GLY A 328 -16.74 -23.37 -21.38
CA GLY A 328 -18.19 -23.19 -21.32
C GLY A 328 -18.75 -22.48 -22.55
N GLU A 329 -18.13 -21.41 -22.99
CA GLU A 329 -18.51 -20.66 -24.20
C GLU A 329 -18.39 -21.55 -25.48
N ALA A 330 -17.37 -22.39 -25.55
CA ALA A 330 -17.18 -23.31 -26.66
C ALA A 330 -18.27 -24.44 -26.70
N PHE A 331 -18.83 -24.83 -25.55
CA PHE A 331 -19.95 -25.74 -25.48
C PHE A 331 -21.28 -25.08 -25.86
N GLU A 332 -21.52 -23.82 -25.43
CA GLU A 332 -22.74 -23.08 -25.80
C GLU A 332 -22.79 -22.74 -27.29
N ASP A 333 -21.65 -22.43 -27.91
CA ASP A 333 -21.57 -22.14 -29.35
C ASP A 333 -21.81 -23.41 -30.20
N HIS A 334 -21.41 -24.58 -29.66
CA HIS A 334 -21.64 -25.86 -30.38
C HIS A 334 -23.10 -26.30 -30.32
N ASP A 335 -23.82 -26.01 -29.24
CA ASP A 335 -25.27 -26.31 -29.12
C ASP A 335 -26.13 -25.28 -29.92
N ALA A 336 -25.60 -24.08 -30.18
CA ALA A 336 -26.29 -23.07 -31.02
C ALA A 336 -26.28 -23.42 -32.52
N ASP A 337 -25.25 -24.12 -32.99
CA ASP A 337 -25.15 -24.54 -34.41
C ASP A 337 -25.95 -25.81 -34.72
N GLU A 338 -26.48 -26.55 -33.72
CA GLU A 338 -27.28 -27.78 -33.90
C GLU A 338 -28.81 -27.54 -33.91
N VAL A 339 -29.25 -26.26 -33.99
CA VAL A 339 -30.66 -25.95 -34.17
C VAL A 339 -31.10 -26.33 -35.62
N MET A 340 -31.77 -27.48 -35.72
CA MET A 340 -32.33 -27.99 -36.96
C MET A 340 -33.17 -26.91 -37.69
N PRO A 341 -33.07 -26.82 -39.03
CA PRO A 341 -33.92 -25.93 -39.81
C PRO A 341 -35.40 -26.34 -39.66
N PRO A 342 -36.32 -25.39 -39.68
CA PRO A 342 -37.75 -25.67 -39.54
C PRO A 342 -38.26 -26.57 -40.70
N PRO A 343 -39.20 -27.49 -40.45
CA PRO A 343 -39.72 -28.38 -41.46
C PRO A 343 -40.38 -27.54 -42.57
N SER A 344 -40.01 -27.83 -43.81
CA SER A 344 -40.58 -27.22 -44.99
C SER A 344 -42.07 -27.59 -45.05
N GLU A 345 -42.94 -26.58 -45.01
CA GLU A 345 -44.36 -26.70 -45.32
C GLU A 345 -44.51 -27.17 -46.78
N ARG A 346 -45.25 -28.29 -46.92
CA ARG A 346 -45.86 -28.69 -48.17
C ARG A 346 -47.36 -28.49 -48.07
#